data_c1f5eeb4de56fc97ca9de1a1bc401762
#
_entry.id   c1f5eeb4de56fc97ca9de1a1bc401762
#
_cell.length_a   1.000
_cell.length_b   1.000
_cell.length_c   1.000
_cell.angle_alpha   90.00
_cell.angle_beta   90.00
_cell.angle_gamma   90.00
#
_symmetry.space_group_name_H-M   'P 1'
#
loop_
_entity.id
_entity.type
_entity.pdbx_description
1 polymer ?
#
loop_
_entity_poly.entity_id
_entity_poly.type
_entity_poly.pdbx_seq_one_letter_code
_entity_poly.pdbx_strand_id
1 'polypeptide(L)'
;MVSIPTTLSGAEFTALAGCTDLERRVKEAFAHPEMIPHTVILDPQITLHTPMPLWLASGLRAVDHAVETLCAVHTQPLFEAAASRALALLVRGLPLTKRDPSDLSARLESQLGVWLSLIGPQAGAPLGASHGIGHALGGTAGVPHGVTSCIMLPHVLRWNKVVNAERQRCVAAAFGAPAADAGDLVAELVRKLELPSRLQAVGVDRAALPRIAQVSMQDRHIPTNPRRIEGPDDIMTLLEAAW
;
A
#
# COMPACT_ATOMS: atom_id res chain seq x y z
N MET A 1 5.16 15.42 -20.73
CA MET A 1 6.07 14.97 -19.64
C MET A 1 6.49 13.53 -19.91
N VAL A 2 7.78 13.19 -19.73
CA VAL A 2 8.31 11.83 -19.71
C VAL A 2 8.76 11.55 -18.28
N SER A 3 8.43 10.39 -17.73
CA SER A 3 8.83 9.96 -16.39
C SER A 3 9.72 8.72 -16.45
N ILE A 4 10.79 8.72 -15.64
CA ILE A 4 11.67 7.57 -15.43
C ILE A 4 11.69 7.34 -13.92
N PRO A 5 10.82 6.46 -13.38
CA PRO A 5 10.70 6.30 -11.94
C PRO A 5 11.92 5.63 -11.32
N THR A 6 12.35 6.11 -10.18
CA THR A 6 13.47 5.54 -9.42
C THR A 6 12.99 4.76 -8.20
N THR A 7 11.71 4.89 -7.80
CA THR A 7 11.10 4.18 -6.68
C THR A 7 9.92 3.34 -7.14
N LEU A 8 9.31 2.60 -6.23
CA LEU A 8 8.11 1.79 -6.47
C LEU A 8 6.82 2.50 -5.98
N SER A 9 6.83 3.83 -5.88
CA SER A 9 5.67 4.59 -5.41
C SER A 9 4.50 4.64 -6.40
N GLY A 10 4.78 4.49 -7.71
CA GLY A 10 3.78 4.47 -8.77
C GLY A 10 3.16 5.82 -9.09
N ALA A 11 3.75 6.93 -8.61
CA ALA A 11 3.24 8.28 -8.85
C ALA A 11 3.12 8.61 -10.34
N GLU A 12 3.98 8.03 -11.16
CA GLU A 12 4.02 8.17 -12.63
C GLU A 12 2.79 7.57 -13.34
N PHE A 13 2.00 6.78 -12.66
CA PHE A 13 0.77 6.18 -13.21
C PHE A 13 -0.50 6.82 -12.66
N THR A 14 -0.38 7.94 -11.91
CA THR A 14 -1.52 8.55 -11.24
C THR A 14 -1.72 10.00 -11.66
N ALA A 15 -2.99 10.43 -11.69
CA ALA A 15 -3.38 11.83 -11.87
C ALA A 15 -3.46 12.59 -10.54
N LEU A 16 -2.84 12.07 -9.48
CA LEU A 16 -2.93 12.56 -8.12
C LEU A 16 -1.56 13.00 -7.61
N ALA A 17 -1.51 14.16 -6.93
CA ALA A 17 -0.38 14.58 -6.12
C ALA A 17 -0.87 14.95 -4.72
N GLY A 18 -0.11 14.54 -3.70
CA GLY A 18 -0.33 14.97 -2.33
C GLY A 18 0.67 16.06 -1.95
N CYS A 19 0.19 17.22 -1.53
CA CYS A 19 1.00 18.29 -0.96
C CYS A 19 0.67 18.45 0.51
N THR A 20 1.70 18.65 1.35
CA THR A 20 1.48 18.95 2.76
C THR A 20 1.61 20.44 2.98
N ASP A 21 0.53 21.07 3.41
CA ASP A 21 0.57 22.42 3.98
C ASP A 21 1.26 22.35 5.35
N LEU A 22 2.45 22.91 5.43
CA LEU A 22 3.28 22.84 6.65
C LEU A 22 2.76 23.74 7.78
N GLU A 23 2.03 24.81 7.46
CA GLU A 23 1.45 25.72 8.45
C GLU A 23 0.22 25.09 9.08
N ARG A 24 -0.69 24.58 8.25
CA ARG A 24 -1.94 23.94 8.70
C ARG A 24 -1.75 22.48 9.13
N ARG A 25 -0.60 21.86 8.79
CA ARG A 25 -0.29 20.43 8.98
C ARG A 25 -1.38 19.52 8.38
N VAL A 26 -1.85 19.90 7.20
CA VAL A 26 -2.89 19.18 6.46
C VAL A 26 -2.30 18.69 5.15
N LYS A 27 -2.55 17.43 4.82
CA LYS A 27 -2.22 16.86 3.51
C LYS A 27 -3.40 17.09 2.57
N GLU A 28 -3.17 17.90 1.53
CA GLU A 28 -4.14 18.18 0.47
C GLU A 28 -3.84 17.31 -0.74
N ALA A 29 -4.88 16.84 -1.42
CA ALA A 29 -4.76 16.05 -2.63
C ALA A 29 -5.23 16.88 -3.83
N PHE A 30 -4.39 16.91 -4.87
CA PHE A 30 -4.68 17.58 -6.14
C PHE A 30 -4.80 16.51 -7.23
N ALA A 31 -5.80 16.64 -8.10
CA ALA A 31 -6.01 15.72 -9.20
C ALA A 31 -6.24 16.51 -10.50
N HIS A 32 -5.46 16.18 -11.53
CA HIS A 32 -5.65 16.70 -12.86
C HIS A 32 -5.14 15.72 -13.93
N PRO A 33 -5.87 15.45 -15.01
CA PRO A 33 -5.46 14.50 -16.05
C PRO A 33 -4.07 14.79 -16.65
N GLU A 34 -3.69 16.06 -16.79
CA GLU A 34 -2.39 16.47 -17.32
C GLU A 34 -1.20 16.16 -16.39
N MET A 35 -1.45 15.73 -15.15
CA MET A 35 -0.39 15.28 -14.25
C MET A 35 0.16 13.90 -14.63
N ILE A 36 -0.60 13.10 -15.40
CA ILE A 36 -0.13 11.80 -15.88
C ILE A 36 0.94 12.02 -16.95
N PRO A 37 2.14 11.42 -16.82
CA PRO A 37 3.13 11.45 -17.88
C PRO A 37 2.59 10.83 -19.17
N HIS A 38 2.91 11.45 -20.30
CA HIS A 38 2.60 10.90 -21.62
C HIS A 38 3.37 9.60 -21.90
N THR A 39 4.57 9.48 -21.35
CA THR A 39 5.44 8.32 -21.51
C THR A 39 6.11 7.98 -20.20
N VAL A 40 6.08 6.71 -19.83
CA VAL A 40 6.82 6.18 -18.66
C VAL A 40 7.85 5.18 -19.17
N ILE A 41 9.10 5.35 -18.76
CA ILE A 41 10.21 4.44 -19.09
C ILE A 41 10.58 3.69 -17.80
N LEU A 42 10.31 2.41 -17.76
CA LEU A 42 10.69 1.54 -16.65
C LEU A 42 12.13 1.03 -16.90
N ASP A 43 13.09 1.75 -16.36
CA ASP A 43 14.51 1.39 -16.44
C ASP A 43 14.97 0.85 -15.08
N PRO A 44 15.22 -0.47 -14.94
CA PRO A 44 15.68 -1.03 -13.68
C PRO A 44 17.10 -0.59 -13.32
N GLN A 45 17.92 -0.18 -14.30
CA GLN A 45 19.32 0.19 -14.06
C GLN A 45 19.42 1.49 -13.23
N ILE A 46 18.62 2.51 -13.54
CA ILE A 46 18.62 3.76 -12.77
C ILE A 46 18.19 3.54 -11.31
N THR A 47 17.39 2.52 -11.04
CA THR A 47 16.91 2.19 -9.69
C THR A 47 17.99 1.62 -8.78
N LEU A 48 19.16 1.21 -9.32
CA LEU A 48 20.29 0.71 -8.52
C LEU A 48 20.77 1.75 -7.48
N HIS A 49 20.56 3.03 -7.76
CA HIS A 49 20.93 4.12 -6.86
C HIS A 49 19.90 4.40 -5.77
N THR A 50 18.74 3.73 -5.81
CA THR A 50 17.67 3.92 -4.81
C THR A 50 18.01 3.16 -3.53
N PRO A 51 18.02 3.84 -2.37
CA PRO A 51 18.25 3.17 -1.09
C PRO A 51 17.27 2.00 -0.88
N MET A 52 17.79 0.84 -0.49
CA MET A 52 17.00 -0.38 -0.36
C MET A 52 15.78 -0.24 0.58
N PRO A 53 15.87 0.42 1.75
CA PRO A 53 14.68 0.63 2.59
C PRO A 53 13.57 1.40 1.87
N LEU A 54 13.92 2.41 1.06
CA LEU A 54 12.94 3.17 0.28
C LEU A 54 12.33 2.32 -0.85
N TRP A 55 13.17 1.55 -1.55
CA TRP A 55 12.72 0.62 -2.59
C TRP A 55 11.70 -0.37 -2.04
N LEU A 56 12.04 -1.06 -0.96
CA LEU A 56 11.20 -2.11 -0.38
C LEU A 56 9.91 -1.54 0.24
N ALA A 57 9.99 -0.42 0.96
CA ALA A 57 8.82 0.21 1.57
C ALA A 57 7.84 0.74 0.50
N SER A 58 8.36 1.39 -0.57
CA SER A 58 7.51 1.82 -1.68
C SER A 58 6.92 0.63 -2.45
N GLY A 59 7.65 -0.48 -2.58
CA GLY A 59 7.15 -1.72 -3.15
C GLY A 59 6.03 -2.36 -2.32
N LEU A 60 6.13 -2.31 -0.99
CA LEU A 60 5.05 -2.81 -0.13
C LEU A 60 3.80 -1.93 -0.22
N ARG A 61 3.94 -0.65 -0.50
CA ARG A 61 2.78 0.21 -0.84
C ARG A 61 2.06 -0.29 -2.10
N ALA A 62 2.79 -0.74 -3.11
CA ALA A 62 2.20 -1.33 -4.31
C ALA A 62 1.54 -2.69 -4.02
N VAL A 63 2.09 -3.48 -3.10
CA VAL A 63 1.42 -4.68 -2.55
C VAL A 63 0.07 -4.30 -1.93
N ASP A 64 0.02 -3.24 -1.14
CA ASP A 64 -1.21 -2.74 -0.51
C ASP A 64 -2.26 -2.32 -1.56
N HIS A 65 -1.87 -1.60 -2.63
CA HIS A 65 -2.76 -1.29 -3.75
C HIS A 65 -3.39 -2.55 -4.36
N ALA A 66 -2.57 -3.55 -4.66
CA ALA A 66 -3.04 -4.80 -5.25
C ALA A 66 -3.96 -5.58 -4.30
N VAL A 67 -3.59 -5.68 -3.03
CA VAL A 67 -4.37 -6.39 -2.01
C VAL A 67 -5.72 -5.71 -1.77
N GLU A 68 -5.75 -4.39 -1.55
CA GLU A 68 -7.02 -3.69 -1.33
C GLU A 68 -7.89 -3.70 -2.59
N THR A 69 -7.31 -3.66 -3.81
CA THR A 69 -8.07 -3.84 -5.06
C THR A 69 -8.72 -5.22 -5.13
N LEU A 70 -7.99 -6.30 -4.80
CA LEU A 70 -8.56 -7.66 -4.76
C LEU A 70 -9.66 -7.81 -3.69
N CYS A 71 -9.52 -7.11 -2.58
CA CYS A 71 -10.43 -7.14 -1.44
C CYS A 71 -11.57 -6.12 -1.55
N ALA A 72 -11.58 -5.24 -2.54
CA ALA A 72 -12.55 -4.17 -2.68
C ALA A 72 -13.99 -4.67 -2.76
N VAL A 73 -14.93 -3.89 -2.20
CA VAL A 73 -16.38 -4.18 -2.25
C VAL A 73 -16.88 -4.18 -3.71
N HIS A 74 -16.37 -3.25 -4.51
CA HIS A 74 -16.67 -3.14 -5.93
C HIS A 74 -15.40 -3.37 -6.74
N THR A 75 -15.27 -4.57 -7.29
CA THR A 75 -14.16 -4.94 -8.17
C THR A 75 -14.70 -5.43 -9.51
N GLN A 76 -13.82 -5.56 -10.47
CA GLN A 76 -14.14 -5.99 -11.84
C GLN A 76 -13.08 -6.97 -12.32
N PRO A 77 -13.41 -7.86 -13.30
CA PRO A 77 -12.46 -8.89 -13.78
C PRO A 77 -11.12 -8.33 -14.24
N LEU A 78 -11.10 -7.15 -14.89
CA LEU A 78 -9.86 -6.50 -15.30
C LEU A 78 -9.00 -6.09 -14.11
N PHE A 79 -9.62 -5.51 -13.07
CA PHE A 79 -8.91 -5.07 -11.86
C PHE A 79 -8.35 -6.28 -11.09
N GLU A 80 -9.15 -7.34 -11.00
CA GLU A 80 -8.74 -8.59 -10.34
C GLU A 80 -7.56 -9.25 -11.05
N ALA A 81 -7.60 -9.34 -12.37
CA ALA A 81 -6.53 -9.92 -13.17
C ALA A 81 -5.23 -9.12 -13.03
N ALA A 82 -5.31 -7.78 -13.14
CA ALA A 82 -4.18 -6.88 -13.00
C ALA A 82 -3.58 -6.94 -11.57
N ALA A 83 -4.43 -6.84 -10.53
CA ALA A 83 -4.00 -6.86 -9.15
C ALA A 83 -3.41 -8.23 -8.74
N SER A 84 -3.98 -9.34 -9.19
CA SER A 84 -3.43 -10.68 -8.95
C SER A 84 -2.05 -10.83 -9.58
N ARG A 85 -1.87 -10.36 -10.82
CA ARG A 85 -0.57 -10.40 -11.48
C ARG A 85 0.43 -9.45 -10.83
N ALA A 86 0.00 -8.25 -10.45
CA ALA A 86 0.82 -7.29 -9.70
C ALA A 86 1.37 -7.91 -8.42
N LEU A 87 0.48 -8.52 -7.64
CA LEU A 87 0.85 -9.13 -6.37
C LEU A 87 1.85 -10.28 -6.56
N ALA A 88 1.61 -11.16 -7.54
CA ALA A 88 2.54 -12.26 -7.85
C ALA A 88 3.94 -11.75 -8.25
N LEU A 89 4.03 -10.65 -9.00
CA LEU A 89 5.32 -10.03 -9.36
C LEU A 89 6.02 -9.41 -8.15
N LEU A 90 5.28 -8.67 -7.32
CA LEU A 90 5.83 -7.96 -6.16
C LEU A 90 6.30 -8.93 -5.07
N VAL A 91 5.52 -9.96 -4.75
CA VAL A 91 5.89 -10.93 -3.70
C VAL A 91 7.11 -11.76 -4.09
N ARG A 92 7.41 -11.88 -5.38
CA ARG A 92 8.61 -12.49 -5.91
C ARG A 92 9.77 -11.49 -6.04
N GLY A 93 9.52 -10.36 -6.69
CA GLY A 93 10.55 -9.38 -7.04
C GLY A 93 11.17 -8.69 -5.84
N LEU A 94 10.38 -8.31 -4.83
CA LEU A 94 10.89 -7.59 -3.66
C LEU A 94 11.91 -8.42 -2.84
N PRO A 95 11.62 -9.70 -2.45
CA PRO A 95 12.63 -10.52 -1.77
C PRO A 95 13.85 -10.83 -2.62
N LEU A 96 13.69 -11.01 -3.95
CA LEU A 96 14.83 -11.22 -4.85
C LEU A 96 15.73 -9.99 -4.92
N THR A 97 15.16 -8.81 -5.09
CA THR A 97 15.89 -7.54 -5.09
C THR A 97 16.60 -7.30 -3.74
N LYS A 98 15.95 -7.66 -2.60
CA LYS A 98 16.60 -7.56 -1.29
C LYS A 98 17.83 -8.47 -1.18
N ARG A 99 17.71 -9.70 -1.69
CA ARG A 99 18.79 -10.70 -1.66
C ARG A 99 19.95 -10.31 -2.56
N ASP A 100 19.64 -9.83 -3.76
CA ASP A 100 20.60 -9.33 -4.74
C ASP A 100 20.16 -7.95 -5.25
N PRO A 101 20.68 -6.86 -4.65
CA PRO A 101 20.34 -5.49 -5.06
C PRO A 101 20.70 -5.15 -6.51
N SER A 102 21.55 -5.94 -7.15
CA SER A 102 21.98 -5.75 -8.55
C SER A 102 21.13 -6.51 -9.58
N ASP A 103 20.21 -7.37 -9.13
CA ASP A 103 19.32 -8.14 -10.02
C ASP A 103 18.32 -7.21 -10.74
N LEU A 104 18.68 -6.81 -11.96
CA LEU A 104 17.85 -5.94 -12.82
C LEU A 104 16.52 -6.60 -13.21
N SER A 105 16.49 -7.93 -13.33
CA SER A 105 15.25 -8.65 -13.66
C SER A 105 14.24 -8.56 -12.50
N ALA A 106 14.68 -8.78 -11.26
CA ALA A 106 13.85 -8.65 -10.07
C ALA A 106 13.36 -7.19 -9.87
N ARG A 107 14.22 -6.21 -10.20
CA ARG A 107 13.82 -4.79 -10.16
C ARG A 107 12.77 -4.49 -11.21
N LEU A 108 12.94 -4.93 -12.46
CA LEU A 108 11.95 -4.75 -13.52
C LEU A 108 10.63 -5.43 -13.18
N GLU A 109 10.66 -6.65 -12.63
CA GLU A 109 9.45 -7.32 -12.15
C GLU A 109 8.71 -6.48 -11.10
N SER A 110 9.44 -5.90 -10.16
CA SER A 110 8.85 -5.02 -9.14
C SER A 110 8.23 -3.77 -9.77
N GLN A 111 8.89 -3.12 -10.74
CA GLN A 111 8.34 -1.96 -11.47
C GLN A 111 7.07 -2.33 -12.24
N LEU A 112 7.05 -3.47 -12.94
CA LEU A 112 5.87 -3.98 -13.65
C LEU A 112 4.73 -4.30 -12.65
N GLY A 113 5.06 -4.86 -11.49
CA GLY A 113 4.11 -5.10 -10.41
C GLY A 113 3.46 -3.81 -9.92
N VAL A 114 4.24 -2.74 -9.76
CA VAL A 114 3.71 -1.40 -9.41
C VAL A 114 2.73 -0.90 -10.45
N TRP A 115 3.11 -0.92 -11.71
CA TRP A 115 2.23 -0.47 -12.80
C TRP A 115 0.88 -1.20 -12.76
N LEU A 116 0.91 -2.53 -12.70
CA LEU A 116 -0.31 -3.34 -12.68
C LEU A 116 -1.14 -3.11 -11.40
N SER A 117 -0.52 -2.82 -10.25
CA SER A 117 -1.22 -2.58 -8.99
C SER A 117 -2.10 -1.32 -9.00
N LEU A 118 -1.82 -0.39 -9.91
CA LEU A 118 -2.53 0.88 -10.02
C LEU A 118 -3.65 0.88 -11.06
N ILE A 119 -3.79 -0.15 -11.89
CA ILE A 119 -4.86 -0.23 -12.89
C ILE A 119 -6.23 -0.12 -12.24
N GLY A 120 -6.50 -0.88 -11.19
CA GLY A 120 -7.76 -0.82 -10.46
C GLY A 120 -8.01 0.55 -9.81
N PRO A 121 -7.12 1.04 -8.92
CA PRO A 121 -7.27 2.34 -8.27
C PRO A 121 -7.44 3.52 -9.23
N GLN A 122 -6.71 3.54 -10.36
CA GLN A 122 -6.83 4.60 -11.37
C GLN A 122 -8.15 4.52 -12.16
N ALA A 123 -8.70 3.32 -12.31
CA ALA A 123 -10.01 3.12 -12.96
C ALA A 123 -11.19 3.17 -11.98
N GLY A 124 -10.96 3.57 -10.72
CA GLY A 124 -12.01 3.81 -9.73
C GLY A 124 -12.28 2.66 -8.76
N ALA A 125 -11.45 1.61 -8.72
CA ALA A 125 -11.55 0.61 -7.65
C ALA A 125 -11.29 1.30 -6.30
N PRO A 126 -12.21 1.18 -5.33
CA PRO A 126 -12.01 1.81 -4.03
C PRO A 126 -10.89 1.10 -3.26
N LEU A 127 -10.09 1.88 -2.54
CA LEU A 127 -9.18 1.38 -1.52
C LEU A 127 -9.87 1.40 -0.15
N GLY A 128 -9.24 0.87 0.88
CA GLY A 128 -9.84 0.68 2.19
C GLY A 128 -9.04 1.30 3.34
N ALA A 129 -9.20 0.71 4.52
CA ALA A 129 -8.70 1.26 5.77
C ALA A 129 -7.17 1.27 5.87
N SER A 130 -6.44 0.39 5.17
CA SER A 130 -4.98 0.44 5.17
C SER A 130 -4.49 1.78 4.61
N HIS A 131 -5.09 2.22 3.48
CA HIS A 131 -4.81 3.51 2.89
C HIS A 131 -5.32 4.68 3.75
N GLY A 132 -6.57 4.62 4.23
CA GLY A 132 -7.16 5.70 5.01
C GLY A 132 -6.42 5.99 6.31
N ILE A 133 -6.10 4.95 7.08
CA ILE A 133 -5.30 5.06 8.31
C ILE A 133 -3.87 5.49 7.97
N GLY A 134 -3.31 4.94 6.86
CA GLY A 134 -1.97 5.31 6.40
C GLY A 134 -1.82 6.80 6.09
N HIS A 135 -2.85 7.44 5.52
CA HIS A 135 -2.85 8.89 5.28
C HIS A 135 -2.85 9.69 6.59
N ALA A 136 -3.65 9.27 7.56
CA ALA A 136 -3.68 9.90 8.88
C ALA A 136 -2.34 9.75 9.62
N LEU A 137 -1.74 8.56 9.59
CA LEU A 137 -0.40 8.31 10.16
C LEU A 137 0.67 9.20 9.51
N GLY A 138 0.64 9.33 8.20
CA GLY A 138 1.55 10.21 7.48
C GLY A 138 1.37 11.68 7.82
N GLY A 139 0.12 12.15 7.89
CA GLY A 139 -0.21 13.56 8.16
C GLY A 139 -0.01 13.97 9.61
N THR A 140 -0.34 13.11 10.58
CA THR A 140 -0.31 13.44 12.02
C THR A 140 0.96 13.03 12.73
N ALA A 141 1.60 11.91 12.31
CA ALA A 141 2.77 11.36 12.98
C ALA A 141 4.02 11.31 12.10
N GLY A 142 3.96 11.82 10.87
CA GLY A 142 5.10 11.89 9.97
C GLY A 142 5.63 10.52 9.50
N VAL A 143 4.83 9.45 9.64
CA VAL A 143 5.25 8.11 9.21
C VAL A 143 5.37 8.09 7.68
N PRO A 144 6.50 7.63 7.10
CA PRO A 144 6.67 7.56 5.66
C PRO A 144 5.59 6.71 5.00
N HIS A 145 5.05 7.18 3.89
CA HIS A 145 3.86 6.61 3.25
C HIS A 145 3.96 5.10 2.91
N GLY A 146 5.13 4.64 2.45
CA GLY A 146 5.35 3.22 2.19
C GLY A 146 5.36 2.37 3.47
N VAL A 147 5.81 2.95 4.58
CA VAL A 147 5.91 2.26 5.88
C VAL A 147 4.53 2.09 6.53
N THR A 148 3.60 3.01 6.30
CA THR A 148 2.24 2.87 6.85
C THR A 148 1.56 1.59 6.38
N SER A 149 1.74 1.21 5.11
CA SER A 149 1.21 -0.04 4.55
C SER A 149 1.87 -1.28 5.15
N CYS A 150 3.18 -1.22 5.45
CA CYS A 150 3.88 -2.33 6.12
C CYS A 150 3.24 -2.68 7.47
N ILE A 151 2.81 -1.65 8.19
CA ILE A 151 2.27 -1.78 9.55
C ILE A 151 0.78 -2.10 9.50
N MET A 152 -0.01 -1.36 8.74
CA MET A 152 -1.46 -1.44 8.83
C MET A 152 -2.11 -2.57 8.04
N LEU A 153 -1.57 -2.91 6.87
CA LEU A 153 -2.22 -3.88 5.97
C LEU A 153 -2.49 -5.25 6.61
N PRO A 154 -1.56 -5.88 7.35
CA PRO A 154 -1.84 -7.17 7.99
C PRO A 154 -3.02 -7.11 8.98
N HIS A 155 -3.11 -6.02 9.75
CA HIS A 155 -4.17 -5.83 10.75
C HIS A 155 -5.52 -5.54 10.09
N VAL A 156 -5.53 -4.74 9.03
CA VAL A 156 -6.74 -4.46 8.24
C VAL A 156 -7.27 -5.72 7.56
N LEU A 157 -6.40 -6.58 7.03
CA LEU A 157 -6.81 -7.87 6.47
C LEU A 157 -7.49 -8.75 7.52
N ARG A 158 -6.90 -8.89 8.71
CA ARG A 158 -7.49 -9.65 9.81
C ARG A 158 -8.84 -9.06 10.26
N TRP A 159 -8.95 -7.73 10.33
CA TRP A 159 -10.19 -7.03 10.64
C TRP A 159 -11.29 -7.33 9.61
N ASN A 160 -10.95 -7.27 8.33
CA ASN A 160 -11.89 -7.46 7.23
C ASN A 160 -12.29 -8.93 7.01
N LYS A 161 -11.51 -9.90 7.50
CA LYS A 161 -11.67 -11.33 7.19
C LYS A 161 -13.09 -11.86 7.46
N VAL A 162 -13.77 -11.36 8.48
CA VAL A 162 -15.12 -11.79 8.86
C VAL A 162 -16.16 -11.52 7.78
N VAL A 163 -15.91 -10.57 6.87
CA VAL A 163 -16.84 -10.19 5.79
C VAL A 163 -16.31 -10.47 4.39
N ASN A 164 -14.99 -10.63 4.21
CA ASN A 164 -14.42 -10.79 2.87
C ASN A 164 -13.40 -11.93 2.74
N ALA A 165 -13.50 -12.97 3.57
CA ALA A 165 -12.59 -14.13 3.55
C ALA A 165 -12.44 -14.75 2.15
N GLU A 166 -13.52 -14.76 1.35
CA GLU A 166 -13.48 -15.27 -0.02
C GLU A 166 -12.56 -14.43 -0.93
N ARG A 167 -12.63 -13.10 -0.82
CA ARG A 167 -11.76 -12.19 -1.56
C ARG A 167 -10.30 -12.33 -1.12
N GLN A 168 -10.07 -12.54 0.16
CA GLN A 168 -8.73 -12.78 0.70
C GLN A 168 -8.11 -14.09 0.22
N ARG A 169 -8.90 -15.09 -0.19
CA ARG A 169 -8.35 -16.28 -0.87
C ARG A 169 -7.70 -15.96 -2.21
N CYS A 170 -8.20 -14.94 -2.94
CA CYS A 170 -7.54 -14.47 -4.16
C CYS A 170 -6.16 -13.85 -3.85
N VAL A 171 -6.05 -13.13 -2.74
CA VAL A 171 -4.75 -12.61 -2.26
C VAL A 171 -3.82 -13.79 -1.94
N ALA A 172 -4.26 -14.75 -1.15
CA ALA A 172 -3.46 -15.92 -0.77
C ALA A 172 -3.02 -16.74 -2.01
N ALA A 173 -3.91 -16.89 -2.99
CA ALA A 173 -3.56 -17.56 -4.26
C ALA A 173 -2.47 -16.81 -5.04
N ALA A 174 -2.51 -15.48 -5.08
CA ALA A 174 -1.48 -14.66 -5.73
C ALA A 174 -0.11 -14.74 -5.02
N PHE A 175 -0.11 -15.02 -3.69
CA PHE A 175 1.11 -15.37 -2.95
C PHE A 175 1.60 -16.81 -3.22
N GLY A 176 0.85 -17.62 -3.97
CA GLY A 176 1.16 -19.04 -4.17
C GLY A 176 0.80 -19.95 -2.98
N ALA A 177 0.01 -19.46 -2.03
CA ALA A 177 -0.37 -20.17 -0.80
C ALA A 177 -1.90 -20.08 -0.53
N PRO A 178 -2.77 -20.65 -1.40
CA PRO A 178 -4.22 -20.39 -1.38
C PRO A 178 -4.94 -20.83 -0.10
N ALA A 179 -4.34 -21.69 0.71
CA ALA A 179 -4.88 -22.13 1.99
C ALA A 179 -4.43 -21.29 3.19
N ALA A 180 -3.47 -20.37 2.99
CA ALA A 180 -2.92 -19.54 4.07
C ALA A 180 -3.80 -18.32 4.37
N ASP A 181 -3.61 -17.73 5.55
CA ASP A 181 -4.22 -16.46 5.92
C ASP A 181 -3.52 -15.30 5.20
N ALA A 182 -4.29 -14.43 4.55
CA ALA A 182 -3.73 -13.31 3.78
C ALA A 182 -3.00 -12.29 4.66
N GLY A 183 -3.51 -12.01 5.87
CA GLY A 183 -2.87 -11.13 6.84
C GLY A 183 -1.52 -11.68 7.31
N ASP A 184 -1.44 -13.00 7.51
CA ASP A 184 -0.20 -13.66 7.92
C ASP A 184 0.82 -13.69 6.77
N LEU A 185 0.38 -13.91 5.53
CA LEU A 185 1.24 -13.85 4.35
C LEU A 185 1.86 -12.46 4.15
N VAL A 186 1.07 -11.40 4.32
CA VAL A 186 1.58 -10.02 4.23
C VAL A 186 2.53 -9.73 5.40
N ALA A 187 2.19 -10.11 6.63
CA ALA A 187 3.07 -9.95 7.79
C ALA A 187 4.42 -10.66 7.61
N GLU A 188 4.39 -11.88 7.05
CA GLU A 188 5.60 -12.63 6.72
C GLU A 188 6.44 -11.95 5.63
N LEU A 189 5.80 -11.38 4.60
CA LEU A 189 6.50 -10.59 3.59
C LEU A 189 7.18 -9.37 4.21
N VAL A 190 6.49 -8.61 5.06
CA VAL A 190 7.06 -7.46 5.80
C VAL A 190 8.28 -7.89 6.59
N ARG A 191 8.19 -9.01 7.33
CA ARG A 191 9.29 -9.57 8.11
C ARG A 191 10.48 -9.99 7.23
N LYS A 192 10.23 -10.68 6.11
CA LYS A 192 11.28 -11.07 5.14
C LYS A 192 12.00 -9.87 4.54
N LEU A 193 11.27 -8.77 4.34
CA LEU A 193 11.83 -7.53 3.83
C LEU A 193 12.52 -6.70 4.92
N GLU A 194 12.44 -7.11 6.20
CA GLU A 194 12.98 -6.38 7.37
C GLU A 194 12.41 -4.95 7.45
N LEU A 195 11.15 -4.79 7.09
CA LEU A 195 10.45 -3.53 7.19
C LEU A 195 9.76 -3.37 8.55
N PRO A 196 9.53 -2.14 9.01
CA PRO A 196 8.81 -1.90 10.26
C PRO A 196 7.43 -2.55 10.24
N SER A 197 7.08 -3.26 11.31
CA SER A 197 5.79 -3.96 11.46
C SER A 197 4.96 -3.44 12.64
N ARG A 198 5.44 -2.40 13.35
CA ARG A 198 4.77 -1.81 14.51
C ARG A 198 4.89 -0.27 14.48
N LEU A 199 3.85 0.40 14.95
CA LEU A 199 3.83 1.86 15.08
C LEU A 199 4.89 2.38 16.04
N GLN A 200 5.13 1.65 17.13
CA GLN A 200 6.17 1.96 18.09
C GLN A 200 7.58 1.98 17.47
N ALA A 201 7.84 1.05 16.53
CA ALA A 201 9.15 0.96 15.86
C ALA A 201 9.47 2.16 14.95
N VAL A 202 8.46 2.96 14.60
CA VAL A 202 8.60 4.17 13.77
C VAL A 202 8.35 5.46 14.57
N GLY A 203 8.39 5.36 15.90
CA GLY A 203 8.32 6.52 16.80
C GLY A 203 6.93 7.10 17.00
N VAL A 204 5.87 6.36 16.67
CA VAL A 204 4.49 6.81 16.99
C VAL A 204 4.25 6.67 18.48
N ASP A 205 3.94 7.78 19.15
CA ASP A 205 3.55 7.77 20.55
C ASP A 205 2.14 7.18 20.71
N ARG A 206 1.94 6.33 21.70
CA ARG A 206 0.62 5.76 22.03
C ARG A 206 -0.40 6.84 22.35
N ALA A 207 0.02 7.93 22.97
CA ALA A 207 -0.83 9.08 23.26
C ALA A 207 -1.37 9.78 21.98
N ALA A 208 -0.73 9.58 20.82
CA ALA A 208 -1.20 10.12 19.54
C ALA A 208 -2.31 9.27 18.90
N LEU A 209 -2.49 8.00 19.28
CA LEU A 209 -3.42 7.07 18.63
C LEU A 209 -4.87 7.59 18.60
N PRO A 210 -5.46 8.20 19.67
CA PRO A 210 -6.80 8.73 19.61
C PRO A 210 -6.95 9.84 18.55
N ARG A 211 -5.94 10.69 18.41
CA ARG A 211 -5.95 11.75 17.39
C ARG A 211 -5.86 11.17 15.99
N ILE A 212 -5.00 10.17 15.77
CA ILE A 212 -4.86 9.46 14.49
C ILE A 212 -6.18 8.79 14.12
N ALA A 213 -6.86 8.13 15.09
CA ALA A 213 -8.15 7.49 14.86
C ALA A 213 -9.21 8.51 14.39
N GLN A 214 -9.29 9.66 15.05
CA GLN A 214 -10.22 10.72 14.67
C GLN A 214 -9.95 11.30 13.29
N VAL A 215 -8.68 11.57 12.97
CA VAL A 215 -8.29 12.09 11.65
C VAL A 215 -8.56 11.05 10.55
N SER A 216 -8.31 9.77 10.82
CA SER A 216 -8.59 8.69 9.87
C SER A 216 -10.05 8.67 9.41
N MET A 217 -11.01 8.96 10.29
CA MET A 217 -12.44 8.98 9.95
C MET A 217 -12.81 10.01 8.87
N GLN A 218 -11.95 11.00 8.62
CA GLN A 218 -12.14 12.00 7.57
C GLN A 218 -11.62 11.55 6.20
N ASP A 219 -10.89 10.43 6.14
CA ASP A 219 -10.32 9.93 4.90
C ASP A 219 -11.37 9.23 4.03
N ARG A 220 -11.33 9.53 2.74
CA ARG A 220 -12.28 9.00 1.74
C ARG A 220 -12.27 7.47 1.59
N HIS A 221 -11.21 6.81 2.04
CA HIS A 221 -11.05 5.36 1.93
C HIS A 221 -11.64 4.59 3.14
N ILE A 222 -11.96 5.27 4.23
CA ILE A 222 -12.59 4.62 5.39
C ILE A 222 -14.01 4.12 5.07
N PRO A 223 -14.88 4.91 4.42
CA PRO A 223 -16.23 4.43 4.07
C PRO A 223 -16.25 3.27 3.05
N THR A 224 -15.17 3.09 2.31
CA THR A 224 -15.05 2.04 1.28
C THR A 224 -14.38 0.75 1.78
N ASN A 225 -14.01 0.71 3.06
CA ASN A 225 -13.44 -0.50 3.65
C ASN A 225 -14.47 -1.64 3.66
N PRO A 226 -14.10 -2.90 3.28
CA PRO A 226 -15.03 -4.03 3.19
C PRO A 226 -15.84 -4.27 4.46
N ARG A 227 -15.19 -4.35 5.62
CA ARG A 227 -15.89 -4.32 6.91
C ARG A 227 -16.08 -2.87 7.33
N ARG A 228 -17.34 -2.48 7.44
CA ARG A 228 -17.68 -1.11 7.82
C ARG A 228 -16.98 -0.70 9.10
N ILE A 229 -16.47 0.51 9.11
CA ILE A 229 -15.88 1.19 10.26
C ILE A 229 -16.93 2.19 10.75
N GLU A 230 -17.46 1.93 11.94
CA GLU A 230 -18.58 2.71 12.49
C GLU A 230 -18.11 4.00 13.20
N GLY A 231 -16.88 3.99 13.69
CA GLY A 231 -16.35 5.13 14.42
C GLY A 231 -14.86 5.03 14.74
N PRO A 232 -14.34 6.05 15.45
CA PRO A 232 -12.94 6.11 15.84
C PRO A 232 -12.48 4.90 16.69
N ASP A 233 -13.39 4.28 17.44
CA ASP A 233 -13.08 3.13 18.33
C ASP A 233 -12.67 1.89 17.51
N ASP A 234 -13.27 1.69 16.34
CA ASP A 234 -12.85 0.62 15.41
C ASP A 234 -11.43 0.88 14.90
N ILE A 235 -11.12 2.13 14.55
CA ILE A 235 -9.77 2.54 14.14
C ILE A 235 -8.79 2.36 15.31
N MET A 236 -9.20 2.73 16.54
CA MET A 236 -8.37 2.52 17.73
C MET A 236 -8.03 1.03 17.92
N THR A 237 -8.99 0.12 17.70
CA THR A 237 -8.75 -1.33 17.76
C THR A 237 -7.65 -1.75 16.78
N LEU A 238 -7.68 -1.22 15.55
CA LEU A 238 -6.65 -1.48 14.52
C LEU A 238 -5.28 -0.89 14.90
N LEU A 239 -5.26 0.34 15.41
CA LEU A 239 -4.03 1.02 15.81
C LEU A 239 -3.37 0.37 17.04
N GLU A 240 -4.16 -0.05 18.03
CA GLU A 240 -3.65 -0.78 19.20
C GLU A 240 -3.08 -2.15 18.81
N ALA A 241 -3.72 -2.86 17.87
CA ALA A 241 -3.19 -4.12 17.36
C ALA A 241 -1.86 -3.95 16.60
N ALA A 242 -1.64 -2.76 16.04
CA ALA A 242 -0.45 -2.41 15.26
C ALA A 242 0.66 -1.74 16.10
N TRP A 243 0.37 -1.34 17.35
CA TRP A 243 1.30 -0.62 18.22
C TRP A 243 2.21 -1.56 18.99
#